data_7de31096cd1e3d9756452f8bb19cf9bc
#
_entry.id   7de31096cd1e3d9756452f8bb19cf9bc
#
_cell.length_a   1.000
_cell.length_b   1.000
_cell.length_c   1.000
_cell.angle_alpha   90.00
_cell.angle_beta   90.00
_cell.angle_gamma   90.00
#
_symmetry.space_group_name_H-M   'P 1'
#
loop_
_entity.id
_entity.type
_entity.pdbx_description
1 polymer ?
#
loop_
_entity_poly.entity_id
_entity_poly.type
_entity_poly.pdbx_seq_one_letter_code
_entity_poly.pdbx_strand_id
1 'polypeptide(L)'
;LDSVPIATKLDMTARQQRRLWRHIASIENFWEALDELEPGVVAQLSALAHNRRWEIMFLTKRPETRGATAQIQSQRWLESKGLTLPSVYVVQGSRGLIAAALDLDIVIDDRPENCLDVVADSTARAILVWRDQEQPPIAARRLGIGTVKSVGDCLDILTQIDTPASEDRSRAMARVKRLLGLKKPAEV
;
A
#
# COMPACT_ATOMS: atom_id res chain seq x y z
N LEU A 1 -10.65 -13.57 -9.30
CA LEU A 1 -11.22 -12.32 -9.87
C LEU A 1 -12.23 -11.64 -8.93
N ASP A 2 -12.28 -12.06 -7.67
CA ASP A 2 -13.41 -11.75 -6.78
C ASP A 2 -13.20 -10.55 -5.85
N SER A 3 -12.29 -9.64 -6.17
CA SER A 3 -12.15 -8.52 -5.26
C SER A 3 -11.51 -7.28 -5.89
N VAL A 4 -12.31 -6.51 -6.62
CA VAL A 4 -11.93 -5.13 -6.94
C VAL A 4 -12.88 -4.18 -6.24
N PRO A 5 -12.43 -3.47 -5.18
CA PRO A 5 -13.27 -2.56 -4.40
C PRO A 5 -13.95 -1.46 -5.22
N ILE A 6 -13.32 -1.04 -6.33
CA ILE A 6 -13.85 -0.03 -7.25
C ILE A 6 -15.16 -0.49 -7.91
N ALA A 7 -15.31 -1.78 -8.18
CA ALA A 7 -16.48 -2.30 -8.85
C ALA A 7 -17.74 -2.30 -7.97
N THR A 8 -17.60 -2.43 -6.67
CA THR A 8 -18.70 -2.31 -5.70
C THR A 8 -19.20 -0.86 -5.56
N LYS A 9 -18.30 0.12 -5.69
CA LYS A 9 -18.66 1.54 -5.62
C LYS A 9 -19.40 2.07 -6.87
N LEU A 10 -19.28 1.35 -8.01
CA LEU A 10 -19.90 1.77 -9.28
C LEU A 10 -21.24 1.08 -9.57
N ASP A 11 -21.86 0.39 -8.62
CA ASP A 11 -23.11 -0.37 -8.79
C ASP A 11 -23.14 -1.24 -10.06
N MET A 12 -22.01 -1.80 -10.44
CA MET A 12 -21.87 -2.60 -11.65
C MET A 12 -22.30 -4.05 -11.41
N THR A 13 -23.14 -4.56 -12.31
CA THR A 13 -23.48 -6.00 -12.33
C THR A 13 -22.22 -6.84 -12.65
N ALA A 14 -22.22 -8.10 -12.25
CA ALA A 14 -21.13 -9.04 -12.56
C ALA A 14 -20.84 -9.16 -14.08
N ARG A 15 -21.88 -9.01 -14.93
CA ARG A 15 -21.72 -9.00 -16.40
C ARG A 15 -20.98 -7.75 -16.88
N GLN A 16 -21.31 -6.58 -16.33
CA GLN A 16 -20.65 -5.30 -16.65
C GLN A 16 -19.20 -5.33 -16.19
N GLN A 17 -18.93 -5.83 -14.98
CA GLN A 17 -17.56 -6.01 -14.45
C GLN A 17 -16.73 -6.90 -15.37
N ARG A 18 -17.25 -8.08 -15.77
CA ARG A 18 -16.54 -8.96 -16.71
C ARG A 18 -16.30 -8.33 -18.07
N ARG A 19 -17.21 -7.49 -18.55
CA ARG A 19 -17.03 -6.75 -19.81
C ARG A 19 -15.95 -5.70 -19.69
N LEU A 20 -15.95 -4.95 -18.58
CA LEU A 20 -14.92 -3.95 -18.27
C LEU A 20 -13.53 -4.59 -18.23
N TRP A 21 -13.38 -5.67 -17.47
CA TRP A 21 -12.08 -6.36 -17.36
C TRP A 21 -11.59 -6.94 -18.69
N ARG A 22 -12.48 -7.49 -19.51
CA ARG A 22 -12.09 -7.92 -20.86
C ARG A 22 -11.65 -6.76 -21.74
N HIS A 23 -12.28 -5.61 -21.61
CA HIS A 23 -11.89 -4.41 -22.34
C HIS A 23 -10.51 -3.93 -21.86
N ILE A 24 -10.29 -3.79 -20.56
CA ILE A 24 -8.99 -3.42 -19.98
C ILE A 24 -7.90 -4.40 -20.42
N ALA A 25 -8.16 -5.71 -20.37
CA ALA A 25 -7.22 -6.73 -20.81
C ALA A 25 -6.84 -6.60 -22.30
N SER A 26 -7.71 -6.03 -23.15
CA SER A 26 -7.44 -5.81 -24.57
C SER A 26 -6.63 -4.55 -24.89
N ILE A 27 -6.44 -3.64 -23.93
CA ILE A 27 -5.68 -2.40 -24.09
C ILE A 27 -4.19 -2.70 -23.90
N GLU A 28 -3.37 -2.28 -24.86
CA GLU A 28 -1.93 -2.45 -24.77
C GLU A 28 -1.33 -1.55 -23.70
N ASN A 29 -0.52 -2.14 -22.83
CA ASN A 29 0.18 -1.45 -21.72
C ASN A 29 -0.74 -0.55 -20.86
N PHE A 30 -1.96 -1.00 -20.58
CA PHE A 30 -2.97 -0.23 -19.86
C PHE A 30 -2.45 0.38 -18.55
N TRP A 31 -1.62 -0.36 -17.80
CA TRP A 31 -1.15 0.08 -16.49
C TRP A 31 -0.13 1.23 -16.56
N GLU A 32 0.51 1.44 -17.71
CA GLU A 32 1.42 2.54 -17.93
C GLU A 32 0.70 3.87 -18.18
N ALA A 33 -0.55 3.82 -18.67
CA ALA A 33 -1.34 4.98 -19.07
C ALA A 33 -2.12 5.64 -17.92
N LEU A 34 -2.05 5.10 -16.71
CA LEU A 34 -2.82 5.62 -15.58
C LEU A 34 -2.19 6.88 -14.98
N ASP A 35 -3.04 7.79 -14.53
CA ASP A 35 -2.61 8.92 -13.72
C ASP A 35 -2.39 8.51 -12.26
N GLU A 36 -1.63 9.32 -11.52
CA GLU A 36 -1.54 9.19 -10.07
C GLU A 36 -2.87 9.59 -9.43
N LEU A 37 -3.35 8.80 -8.47
CA LEU A 37 -4.51 9.14 -7.67
C LEU A 37 -4.23 10.35 -6.74
N GLU A 38 -2.99 10.48 -6.31
CA GLU A 38 -2.47 11.59 -5.52
C GLU A 38 -1.27 12.18 -6.29
N PRO A 39 -1.47 13.26 -7.06
CA PRO A 39 -0.43 13.80 -7.92
C PRO A 39 0.87 14.15 -7.19
N GLY A 40 2.00 13.64 -7.66
CA GLY A 40 3.33 13.90 -7.10
C GLY A 40 3.72 13.03 -5.92
N VAL A 41 2.84 12.14 -5.42
CA VAL A 41 3.13 11.30 -4.25
C VAL A 41 4.26 10.30 -4.50
N VAL A 42 4.39 9.79 -5.73
CA VAL A 42 5.50 8.88 -6.09
C VAL A 42 6.83 9.61 -6.07
N ALA A 43 6.90 10.83 -6.57
CA ALA A 43 8.10 11.67 -6.51
C ALA A 43 8.48 12.00 -5.05
N GLN A 44 7.49 12.34 -4.21
CA GLN A 44 7.71 12.55 -2.77
C GLN A 44 8.27 11.30 -2.10
N LEU A 45 7.67 10.13 -2.37
CA LEU A 45 8.15 8.84 -1.85
C LEU A 45 9.59 8.55 -2.29
N SER A 46 9.91 8.79 -3.57
CA SER A 46 11.27 8.62 -4.12
C SER A 46 12.30 9.49 -3.38
N ALA A 47 11.98 10.77 -3.18
CA ALA A 47 12.84 11.70 -2.45
C ALA A 47 13.06 11.27 -0.98
N LEU A 48 12.00 10.84 -0.31
CA LEU A 48 12.08 10.35 1.07
C LEU A 48 12.88 9.07 1.18
N ALA A 49 12.66 8.11 0.29
CA ALA A 49 13.40 6.86 0.25
C ALA A 49 14.90 7.10 0.10
N HIS A 50 15.28 7.99 -0.83
CA HIS A 50 16.67 8.36 -1.03
C HIS A 50 17.28 9.01 0.24
N ASN A 51 16.60 10.01 0.80
CA ASN A 51 17.09 10.77 1.96
C ASN A 51 17.16 9.94 3.25
N ARG A 52 16.25 8.98 3.41
CA ARG A 52 16.14 8.13 4.61
C ARG A 52 16.77 6.75 4.43
N ARG A 53 17.28 6.44 3.22
CA ARG A 53 17.81 5.13 2.86
C ARG A 53 16.78 4.01 3.06
N TRP A 54 15.53 4.27 2.71
CA TRP A 54 14.49 3.25 2.76
C TRP A 54 14.56 2.34 1.55
N GLU A 55 14.41 1.06 1.79
CA GLU A 55 14.13 0.08 0.74
C GLU A 55 12.63 -0.04 0.54
N ILE A 56 12.16 0.15 -0.70
CA ILE A 56 10.73 0.17 -1.03
C ILE A 56 10.43 -0.96 -2.00
N MET A 57 9.36 -1.70 -1.70
CA MET A 57 8.79 -2.72 -2.58
C MET A 57 7.32 -2.44 -2.84
N PHE A 58 6.91 -2.64 -4.08
CA PHE A 58 5.52 -2.52 -4.51
C PHE A 58 4.94 -3.91 -4.74
N LEU A 59 3.89 -4.24 -4.00
CA LEU A 59 3.17 -5.50 -4.13
C LEU A 59 1.81 -5.23 -4.79
N THR A 60 1.56 -5.83 -5.96
CA THR A 60 0.34 -5.59 -6.72
C THR A 60 -0.37 -6.88 -7.13
N LYS A 61 -1.69 -6.81 -7.35
CA LYS A 61 -2.53 -7.89 -7.93
C LYS A 61 -3.07 -7.52 -9.32
N ARG A 62 -2.43 -6.61 -10.02
CA ARG A 62 -2.85 -6.18 -11.36
C ARG A 62 -2.98 -7.38 -12.30
N PRO A 63 -4.13 -7.57 -12.96
CA PRO A 63 -4.28 -8.60 -13.98
C PRO A 63 -3.44 -8.29 -15.23
N GLU A 64 -3.18 -9.30 -16.02
CA GLU A 64 -2.49 -9.15 -17.30
C GLU A 64 -3.33 -8.33 -18.28
N THR A 65 -2.64 -7.53 -19.09
CA THR A 65 -3.18 -6.81 -20.24
C THR A 65 -2.31 -7.07 -21.46
N ARG A 66 -2.72 -6.63 -22.65
CA ARG A 66 -1.87 -6.74 -23.84
C ARG A 66 -0.57 -5.93 -23.64
N GLY A 67 0.49 -6.32 -24.34
CA GLY A 67 1.81 -5.69 -24.29
C GLY A 67 2.73 -6.34 -23.25
N ALA A 68 3.45 -5.53 -22.48
CA ALA A 68 4.37 -5.99 -21.44
C ALA A 68 3.63 -6.64 -20.26
N THR A 69 4.33 -7.42 -19.43
CA THR A 69 3.75 -8.00 -18.21
C THR A 69 3.27 -6.90 -17.25
N ALA A 70 2.30 -7.20 -16.38
CA ALA A 70 1.81 -6.26 -15.38
C ALA A 70 2.94 -5.73 -14.46
N GLN A 71 3.96 -6.54 -14.20
CA GLN A 71 5.16 -6.12 -13.47
C GLN A 71 5.93 -5.04 -14.24
N ILE A 72 6.29 -5.29 -15.50
CA ILE A 72 7.06 -4.34 -16.32
C ILE A 72 6.27 -3.03 -16.51
N GLN A 73 4.97 -3.11 -16.82
CA GLN A 73 4.12 -1.94 -16.94
C GLN A 73 4.10 -1.12 -15.64
N SER A 74 4.00 -1.77 -14.49
CA SER A 74 4.02 -1.08 -13.19
C SER A 74 5.37 -0.45 -12.89
N GLN A 75 6.48 -1.09 -13.25
CA GLN A 75 7.82 -0.53 -13.11
C GLN A 75 7.97 0.74 -13.97
N ARG A 76 7.63 0.67 -15.26
CA ARG A 76 7.71 1.82 -16.17
C ARG A 76 6.81 2.97 -15.73
N TRP A 77 5.63 2.66 -15.21
CA TRP A 77 4.74 3.68 -14.64
C TRP A 77 5.39 4.40 -13.46
N LEU A 78 5.97 3.67 -12.48
CA LEU A 78 6.66 4.24 -11.34
C LEU A 78 7.89 5.06 -11.76
N GLU A 79 8.67 4.58 -12.75
CA GLU A 79 9.80 5.31 -13.31
C GLU A 79 9.35 6.61 -13.97
N SER A 80 8.25 6.61 -14.72
CA SER A 80 7.68 7.82 -15.33
C SER A 80 7.24 8.86 -14.31
N LYS A 81 6.96 8.45 -13.05
CA LYS A 81 6.60 9.31 -11.92
C LYS A 81 7.80 9.69 -11.04
N GLY A 82 9.03 9.32 -11.43
CA GLY A 82 10.26 9.75 -10.76
C GLY A 82 10.85 8.77 -9.73
N LEU A 83 10.40 7.52 -9.69
CA LEU A 83 11.01 6.49 -8.85
C LEU A 83 12.03 5.69 -9.65
N THR A 84 13.30 5.76 -9.28
CA THR A 84 14.39 5.05 -9.97
C THR A 84 14.45 3.58 -9.54
N LEU A 85 14.54 2.66 -10.50
CA LEU A 85 14.69 1.20 -10.28
C LEU A 85 13.63 0.63 -9.31
N PRO A 86 12.34 0.78 -9.58
CA PRO A 86 11.29 0.31 -8.68
C PRO A 86 11.27 -1.22 -8.56
N SER A 87 11.31 -1.72 -7.33
CA SER A 87 11.09 -3.13 -7.02
C SER A 87 9.60 -3.44 -7.02
N VAL A 88 9.11 -4.11 -8.06
CA VAL A 88 7.68 -4.44 -8.21
C VAL A 88 7.47 -5.94 -8.32
N TYR A 89 6.52 -6.45 -7.56
CA TYR A 89 6.12 -7.86 -7.56
C TYR A 89 4.62 -8.00 -7.78
N VAL A 90 4.25 -8.81 -8.77
CA VAL A 90 2.85 -9.22 -8.96
C VAL A 90 2.61 -10.47 -8.14
N VAL A 91 1.79 -10.34 -7.09
CA VAL A 91 1.59 -11.40 -6.10
C VAL A 91 0.12 -11.71 -5.90
N GLN A 92 -0.20 -12.99 -5.74
CA GLN A 92 -1.56 -13.47 -5.47
C GLN A 92 -1.74 -13.93 -4.01
N GLY A 93 -0.64 -14.18 -3.31
CA GLY A 93 -0.62 -14.70 -1.94
C GLY A 93 -0.86 -13.65 -0.86
N SER A 94 -0.79 -14.10 0.41
CA SER A 94 -0.92 -13.27 1.61
C SER A 94 0.17 -12.19 1.67
N ARG A 95 -0.23 -10.97 2.00
CA ARG A 95 0.69 -9.85 2.25
C ARG A 95 1.49 -10.07 3.53
N GLY A 96 0.88 -10.71 4.53
CA GLY A 96 1.51 -11.01 5.80
C GLY A 96 2.68 -11.99 5.66
N LEU A 97 2.49 -13.09 4.91
CA LEU A 97 3.57 -14.05 4.65
C LEU A 97 4.74 -13.43 3.89
N ILE A 98 4.47 -12.53 2.95
CA ILE A 98 5.52 -11.79 2.24
C ILE A 98 6.23 -10.83 3.19
N ALA A 99 5.49 -10.10 4.01
CA ALA A 99 6.05 -9.19 5.00
C ALA A 99 6.95 -9.91 6.00
N ALA A 100 6.54 -11.10 6.45
CA ALA A 100 7.34 -11.94 7.34
C ALA A 100 8.62 -12.45 6.65
N ALA A 101 8.50 -12.96 5.42
CA ALA A 101 9.63 -13.53 4.67
C ALA A 101 10.71 -12.50 4.33
N LEU A 102 10.32 -11.23 4.15
CA LEU A 102 11.21 -10.13 3.80
C LEU A 102 11.57 -9.23 5.00
N ASP A 103 11.12 -9.58 6.21
CA ASP A 103 11.31 -8.81 7.45
C ASP A 103 10.96 -7.31 7.28
N LEU A 104 9.79 -7.04 6.69
CA LEU A 104 9.37 -5.67 6.42
C LEU A 104 9.05 -4.94 7.73
N ASP A 105 9.46 -3.68 7.83
CA ASP A 105 9.13 -2.83 8.98
C ASP A 105 7.68 -2.30 8.91
N ILE A 106 7.25 -1.86 7.72
CA ILE A 106 5.94 -1.20 7.51
C ILE A 106 5.34 -1.67 6.19
N VAL A 107 4.05 -1.96 6.21
CA VAL A 107 3.25 -2.20 5.00
C VAL A 107 2.12 -1.18 4.94
N ILE A 108 1.99 -0.51 3.80
CA ILE A 108 0.93 0.47 3.52
C ILE A 108 0.05 -0.13 2.45
N ASP A 109 -1.25 -0.25 2.72
CA ASP A 109 -2.20 -0.85 1.77
C ASP A 109 -3.56 -0.13 1.89
N ASP A 110 -4.36 -0.13 0.82
CA ASP A 110 -5.70 0.45 0.78
C ASP A 110 -6.81 -0.59 1.07
N ARG A 111 -6.41 -1.85 1.28
CA ARG A 111 -7.33 -2.95 1.55
C ARG A 111 -7.21 -3.42 3.00
N PRO A 112 -8.32 -3.35 3.76
CA PRO A 112 -8.33 -3.83 5.15
C PRO A 112 -7.88 -5.28 5.29
N GLU A 113 -8.26 -6.15 4.34
CA GLU A 113 -7.91 -7.57 4.36
C GLU A 113 -6.40 -7.78 4.28
N ASN A 114 -5.71 -7.03 3.40
CA ASN A 114 -4.25 -7.10 3.29
C ASN A 114 -3.56 -6.62 4.58
N CYS A 115 -4.08 -5.54 5.19
CA CYS A 115 -3.57 -5.07 6.48
C CYS A 115 -3.79 -6.08 7.61
N LEU A 116 -4.92 -6.78 7.59
CA LEU A 116 -5.21 -7.86 8.56
C LEU A 116 -4.23 -9.03 8.40
N ASP A 117 -3.96 -9.47 7.16
CA ASP A 117 -2.96 -10.50 6.86
C ASP A 117 -1.59 -10.11 7.43
N VAL A 118 -1.18 -8.85 7.24
CA VAL A 118 0.12 -8.35 7.72
C VAL A 118 0.22 -8.46 9.24
N VAL A 119 -0.81 -8.04 9.96
CA VAL A 119 -0.81 -8.08 11.44
C VAL A 119 -0.90 -9.51 11.97
N ALA A 120 -1.58 -10.42 11.24
CA ALA A 120 -1.73 -11.81 11.64
C ALA A 120 -0.46 -12.63 11.41
N ASP A 121 0.24 -12.42 10.29
CA ASP A 121 1.29 -13.32 9.82
C ASP A 121 2.70 -12.73 9.92
N SER A 122 2.87 -11.47 10.38
CA SER A 122 4.18 -10.81 10.46
C SER A 122 4.32 -9.89 11.67
N THR A 123 5.54 -9.41 11.89
CA THR A 123 5.86 -8.37 12.87
C THR A 123 5.76 -6.96 12.28
N ALA A 124 5.52 -6.84 10.98
CA ALA A 124 5.41 -5.57 10.29
C ALA A 124 4.24 -4.72 10.79
N ARG A 125 4.39 -3.41 10.73
CA ARG A 125 3.30 -2.47 11.02
C ARG A 125 2.43 -2.30 9.77
N ALA A 126 1.12 -2.46 9.93
CA ALA A 126 0.18 -2.18 8.87
C ALA A 126 -0.39 -0.76 8.99
N ILE A 127 -0.44 -0.04 7.88
CA ILE A 127 -1.09 1.26 7.75
C ILE A 127 -2.13 1.16 6.63
N LEU A 128 -3.39 1.38 6.99
CA LEU A 128 -4.51 1.36 6.06
C LEU A 128 -4.75 2.76 5.49
N VAL A 129 -4.67 2.91 4.19
CA VAL A 129 -5.08 4.13 3.49
C VAL A 129 -6.58 4.06 3.22
N TRP A 130 -7.38 4.71 4.08
CA TRP A 130 -8.83 4.65 4.03
C TRP A 130 -9.42 5.95 3.48
N ARG A 131 -9.74 5.95 2.19
CA ARG A 131 -10.24 7.13 1.45
C ARG A 131 -11.75 7.33 1.57
N ASP A 132 -12.47 6.35 2.10
CA ASP A 132 -13.92 6.44 2.24
C ASP A 132 -14.34 7.49 3.27
N GLN A 133 -15.56 8.03 3.11
CA GLN A 133 -16.16 8.94 4.08
C GLN A 133 -16.63 8.21 5.33
N GLU A 134 -16.94 6.92 5.21
CA GLU A 134 -17.31 6.06 6.33
C GLU A 134 -16.13 5.83 7.26
N GLN A 135 -16.46 5.42 8.49
CA GLN A 135 -15.41 5.07 9.45
C GLN A 135 -14.67 3.80 9.00
N PRO A 136 -13.34 3.73 9.21
CA PRO A 136 -12.59 2.53 8.91
C PRO A 136 -13.12 1.34 9.72
N PRO A 137 -12.93 0.10 9.21
CA PRO A 137 -13.40 -1.11 9.88
C PRO A 137 -12.97 -1.17 11.34
N ILE A 138 -13.89 -1.52 12.23
CA ILE A 138 -13.63 -1.62 13.67
C ILE A 138 -12.46 -2.58 13.96
N ALA A 139 -12.33 -3.65 13.17
CA ALA A 139 -11.22 -4.61 13.27
C ALA A 139 -9.85 -3.94 13.09
N ALA A 140 -9.71 -2.97 12.17
CA ALA A 140 -8.46 -2.24 11.96
C ALA A 140 -8.00 -1.54 13.25
N ARG A 141 -8.93 -0.82 13.90
CA ARG A 141 -8.65 -0.13 15.17
C ARG A 141 -8.32 -1.10 16.31
N ARG A 142 -9.05 -2.23 16.43
CA ARG A 142 -8.84 -3.23 17.50
C ARG A 142 -7.49 -3.92 17.39
N LEU A 143 -7.01 -4.14 16.16
CA LEU A 143 -5.74 -4.83 15.89
C LEU A 143 -4.54 -3.88 15.79
N GLY A 144 -4.74 -2.60 16.09
CA GLY A 144 -3.66 -1.62 16.08
C GLY A 144 -3.15 -1.24 14.69
N ILE A 145 -4.00 -1.40 13.66
CA ILE A 145 -3.71 -0.94 12.30
C ILE A 145 -3.86 0.57 12.25
N GLY A 146 -2.79 1.27 11.86
CA GLY A 146 -2.81 2.71 11.65
C GLY A 146 -3.72 3.08 10.48
N THR A 147 -4.43 4.19 10.55
CA THR A 147 -5.32 4.62 9.46
C THR A 147 -5.03 6.05 9.07
N VAL A 148 -4.87 6.28 7.77
CA VAL A 148 -4.64 7.59 7.16
C VAL A 148 -5.62 7.78 5.99
N LYS A 149 -5.80 9.02 5.52
CA LYS A 149 -6.70 9.32 4.40
C LYS A 149 -6.02 9.22 3.03
N SER A 150 -4.71 9.43 3.00
CA SER A 150 -3.92 9.45 1.78
C SER A 150 -2.53 8.82 2.00
N VAL A 151 -1.85 8.46 0.93
CA VAL A 151 -0.44 8.07 0.99
C VAL A 151 0.41 9.27 1.39
N GLY A 152 0.09 10.48 0.92
CA GLY A 152 0.75 11.71 1.32
C GLY A 152 0.71 11.91 2.83
N ASP A 153 -0.46 11.79 3.48
CA ASP A 153 -0.58 11.86 4.95
C ASP A 153 0.31 10.83 5.65
N CYS A 154 0.38 9.62 5.08
CA CYS A 154 1.25 8.56 5.62
C CYS A 154 2.73 8.98 5.56
N LEU A 155 3.18 9.49 4.42
CA LEU A 155 4.55 9.97 4.23
C LEU A 155 4.89 11.12 5.18
N ASP A 156 3.97 12.06 5.38
CA ASP A 156 4.15 13.17 6.32
C ASP A 156 4.31 12.68 7.76
N ILE A 157 3.53 11.68 8.17
CA ILE A 157 3.69 11.05 9.49
C ILE A 157 5.05 10.36 9.61
N LEU A 158 5.45 9.60 8.59
CA LEU A 158 6.73 8.89 8.60
C LEU A 158 7.93 9.83 8.60
N THR A 159 7.83 11.01 7.97
CA THR A 159 8.91 12.02 7.98
C THR A 159 9.11 12.69 9.33
N GLN A 160 8.04 12.81 10.13
CA GLN A 160 8.13 13.41 11.49
C GLN A 160 8.83 12.49 12.49
N ILE A 161 9.11 11.24 12.11
CA ILE A 161 9.81 10.28 12.94
C ILE A 161 11.30 10.48 12.67
N ASP A 162 11.94 11.42 13.41
CA ASP A 162 13.38 11.54 13.44
C ASP A 162 13.95 10.27 14.06
N THR A 163 14.49 9.39 13.20
CA THR A 163 15.23 8.23 13.65
C THR A 163 16.72 8.55 13.48
N PRO A 164 17.47 8.85 14.55
CA PRO A 164 18.93 8.77 14.48
C PRO A 164 19.29 7.32 14.16
N ALA A 165 20.23 7.12 13.27
CA ALA A 165 20.56 5.86 12.60
C ALA A 165 21.05 4.71 13.51
N SER A 166 20.93 4.75 14.82
CA SER A 166 21.44 3.71 15.72
C SER A 166 20.77 3.52 17.08
N GLU A 167 19.88 4.41 17.49
CA GLU A 167 19.24 4.25 18.80
C GLU A 167 17.74 4.40 18.69
N ASP A 168 17.04 3.28 18.80
CA ASP A 168 15.67 3.24 19.24
C ASP A 168 14.57 3.10 18.17
N ARG A 169 14.66 2.02 17.37
CA ARG A 169 13.47 1.49 16.64
C ARG A 169 12.23 1.47 17.54
N SER A 170 12.40 1.21 18.83
CA SER A 170 11.31 1.16 19.85
C SER A 170 10.71 2.54 20.12
N ARG A 171 11.51 3.61 20.24
CA ARG A 171 11.01 5.00 20.48
C ARG A 171 10.39 5.60 19.23
N ALA A 172 10.98 5.37 18.06
CA ALA A 172 10.39 5.77 16.78
C ALA A 172 9.02 5.13 16.58
N MET A 173 8.90 3.83 16.86
CA MET A 173 7.64 3.10 16.78
C MET A 173 6.61 3.56 17.82
N ALA A 174 7.01 3.93 19.03
CA ALA A 174 6.12 4.52 20.04
C ALA A 174 5.54 5.88 19.56
N ARG A 175 6.35 6.66 18.83
CA ARG A 175 5.92 7.94 18.24
C ARG A 175 4.94 7.74 17.08
N VAL A 176 5.17 6.74 16.21
CA VAL A 176 4.20 6.29 15.17
C VAL A 176 2.88 5.93 15.82
N LYS A 177 2.87 5.07 16.83
CA LYS A 177 1.65 4.68 17.54
C LYS A 177 0.88 5.88 18.06
N ARG A 178 1.57 6.86 18.63
CA ARG A 178 0.95 8.08 19.16
C ARG A 178 0.34 8.95 18.06
N LEU A 179 1.06 9.16 16.95
CA LEU A 179 0.61 9.97 15.81
C LEU A 179 -0.57 9.32 15.07
N LEU A 180 -0.58 7.99 14.99
CA LEU A 180 -1.67 7.22 14.40
C LEU A 180 -2.84 6.97 15.38
N GLY A 181 -2.80 7.54 16.58
CA GLY A 181 -3.87 7.40 17.59
C GLY A 181 -4.03 5.99 18.17
N LEU A 182 -3.00 5.14 18.05
CA LEU A 182 -3.02 3.76 18.53
C LEU A 182 -2.72 3.73 20.03
N LYS A 183 -3.69 3.34 20.87
CA LYS A 183 -3.49 3.11 22.30
C LYS A 183 -2.66 1.84 22.52
N LYS A 184 -1.80 1.84 23.56
CA LYS A 184 -1.17 0.59 24.06
C LYS A 184 -2.26 -0.46 24.31
N PRO A 185 -2.05 -1.74 23.94
CA PRO A 185 -2.90 -2.81 24.46
C PRO A 185 -2.83 -2.76 25.98
N ALA A 186 -4.00 -2.85 26.63
CA ALA A 186 -4.06 -2.95 28.10
C ALA A 186 -3.30 -4.23 28.50
N GLU A 187 -2.29 -4.09 29.35
CA GLU A 187 -1.66 -5.22 30.02
C GLU A 187 -2.73 -5.92 30.87
N VAL A 188 -3.00 -7.19 30.57
CA VAL A 188 -3.82 -8.10 31.39
C VAL A 188 -2.87 -8.86 32.30
#